data_3d1f5cafafbd711cc24ceb6542a239f5
#
_entry.id   3d1f5cafafbd711cc24ceb6542a239f5
#
_cell.length_a   1.000
_cell.length_b   1.000
_cell.length_c   1.000
_cell.angle_alpha   90.00
_cell.angle_beta   90.00
_cell.angle_gamma   90.00
#
_symmetry.space_group_name_H-M   'P 1'
#
loop_
_entity.id
_entity.type
_entity.pdbx_description
1 polymer ?
#
loop_
_entity_poly.entity_id
_entity_poly.type
_entity_poly.pdbx_seq_one_letter_code
_entity_poly.pdbx_strand_id
1 'polypeptide(L)'
;LSGKKIRSQEDLYLSIPALKNIGARNVLLKAGHLECEEITDVLIDCENDLEYRYPAKKIITPNTHGTGCSLSSSVASYLAHDFPLNIAVEKALNYLHGAIETAAGYQIGHGHGAIHHFYKWW
;
A
#
# COMPACT_ATOMS: atom_id res chain seq x y z
N LEU A 1 5.07 14.94 -4.37
CA LEU A 1 3.92 15.70 -3.91
C LEU A 1 4.22 16.52 -2.64
N SER A 2 4.82 15.93 -1.62
CA SER A 2 5.19 16.66 -0.38
C SER A 2 6.38 17.60 -0.54
N GLY A 3 7.15 17.53 -1.62
CA GLY A 3 8.41 18.26 -1.82
C GLY A 3 9.56 17.79 -0.91
N LYS A 4 9.32 16.81 -0.05
CA LYS A 4 10.31 16.27 0.89
C LYS A 4 10.83 14.92 0.43
N LYS A 5 12.10 14.62 0.74
CA LYS A 5 12.70 13.32 0.53
C LYS A 5 12.31 12.41 1.70
N ILE A 6 11.66 11.28 1.41
CA ILE A 6 11.18 10.33 2.43
C ILE A 6 12.11 9.13 2.42
N ARG A 7 12.77 8.86 3.55
CA ARG A 7 13.71 7.75 3.74
C ARG A 7 13.34 6.85 4.92
N SER A 8 12.48 7.33 5.81
CA SER A 8 12.05 6.62 7.01
C SER A 8 10.54 6.71 7.20
N GLN A 9 10.01 5.87 8.10
CA GLN A 9 8.60 5.95 8.50
C GLN A 9 8.27 7.30 9.15
N GLU A 10 9.21 7.88 9.87
CA GLU A 10 9.06 9.21 10.48
C GLU A 10 8.96 10.32 9.43
N ASP A 11 9.82 10.30 8.39
CA ASP A 11 9.74 11.23 7.27
C ASP A 11 8.38 11.14 6.58
N LEU A 12 7.83 9.92 6.46
CA LEU A 12 6.52 9.69 5.88
C LEU A 12 5.43 10.37 6.72
N TYR A 13 5.45 10.21 8.04
CA TYR A 13 4.50 10.88 8.93
C TYR A 13 4.66 12.42 8.89
N LEU A 14 5.89 12.93 8.84
CA LEU A 14 6.17 14.37 8.71
C LEU A 14 5.70 14.97 7.37
N SER A 15 5.39 14.14 6.37
CA SER A 15 4.83 14.58 5.10
C SER A 15 3.31 14.75 5.12
N ILE A 16 2.60 14.18 6.09
CA ILE A 16 1.13 14.16 6.17
C ILE A 16 0.52 15.55 6.10
N PRO A 17 0.98 16.58 6.87
CA PRO A 17 0.38 17.90 6.80
C PRO A 17 0.43 18.54 5.40
N ALA A 18 1.53 18.32 4.67
CA ALA A 18 1.65 18.83 3.30
C ALA A 18 0.69 18.10 2.34
N LEU A 19 0.46 16.81 2.57
CA LEU A 19 -0.41 15.99 1.74
C LEU A 19 -1.89 16.24 2.00
N LYS A 20 -2.28 16.61 3.22
CA LYS A 20 -3.64 17.08 3.51
C LYS A 20 -4.05 18.32 2.69
N ASN A 21 -3.08 19.13 2.27
CA ASN A 21 -3.30 20.38 1.54
C ASN A 21 -3.25 20.25 0.01
N ILE A 22 -3.12 19.04 -0.54
CA ILE A 22 -3.05 18.86 -2.01
C ILE A 22 -4.41 18.91 -2.72
N GLY A 23 -5.50 19.06 -1.98
CA GLY A 23 -6.86 19.16 -2.52
C GLY A 23 -7.55 17.80 -2.78
N ALA A 24 -6.93 16.69 -2.40
CA ALA A 24 -7.58 15.38 -2.47
C ALA A 24 -8.43 15.13 -1.21
N ARG A 25 -9.60 14.48 -1.38
CA ARG A 25 -10.44 14.09 -0.24
C ARG A 25 -9.78 13.03 0.63
N ASN A 26 -9.09 12.08 -0.01
CA ASN A 26 -8.41 11.00 0.66
C ASN A 26 -7.03 10.77 0.02
N VAL A 27 -6.05 10.42 0.84
CA VAL A 27 -4.69 10.11 0.40
C VAL A 27 -4.22 8.82 1.05
N LEU A 28 -3.79 7.85 0.25
CA LEU A 28 -3.16 6.64 0.74
C LEU A 28 -1.64 6.73 0.56
N LEU A 29 -0.93 6.81 1.68
CA LEU A 29 0.54 6.80 1.74
C LEU A 29 1.05 5.38 1.85
N LYS A 30 1.90 4.97 0.91
CA LYS A 30 2.52 3.66 0.89
C LYS A 30 3.95 3.71 1.40
N ALA A 31 4.27 2.86 2.37
CA ALA A 31 5.59 2.74 2.98
C ALA A 31 6.47 1.64 2.35
N GLY A 32 5.99 0.91 1.34
CA GLY A 32 6.62 -0.29 0.80
C GLY A 32 8.06 -0.11 0.26
N HIS A 33 8.49 1.11 -0.04
CA HIS A 33 9.86 1.41 -0.48
C HIS A 33 10.84 1.70 0.66
N LEU A 34 10.36 1.84 1.90
CA LEU A 34 11.21 2.10 3.05
C LEU A 34 12.08 0.87 3.39
N GLU A 35 13.33 1.11 3.78
CA GLU A 35 14.27 0.06 4.18
C GLU A 35 14.15 -0.23 5.69
N CYS A 36 13.04 -0.85 6.10
CA CYS A 36 12.79 -1.25 7.49
C CYS A 36 12.01 -2.57 7.53
N GLU A 37 12.09 -3.29 8.64
CA GLU A 37 11.42 -4.59 8.80
C GLU A 37 9.91 -4.46 8.93
N GLU A 38 9.47 -3.41 9.61
CA GLU A 38 8.06 -3.07 9.75
C GLU A 38 7.76 -1.78 9.02
N ILE A 39 6.69 -1.78 8.25
CA ILE A 39 6.19 -0.65 7.49
C ILE A 39 4.76 -0.34 7.92
N THR A 40 4.38 0.92 7.84
CA THR A 40 3.00 1.34 8.13
C THR A 40 2.49 2.19 6.98
N ASP A 41 1.52 1.66 6.23
CA ASP A 41 0.76 2.44 5.27
C ASP A 41 -0.25 3.31 6.01
N VAL A 42 -0.55 4.50 5.48
CA VAL A 42 -1.44 5.47 6.14
C VAL A 42 -2.50 5.95 5.16
N LEU A 43 -3.76 5.74 5.49
CA LEU A 43 -4.89 6.39 4.83
C LEU A 43 -5.23 7.67 5.58
N ILE A 44 -5.25 8.79 4.88
CA ILE A 44 -5.63 10.10 5.39
C ILE A 44 -7.00 10.44 4.81
N ASP A 45 -7.99 10.64 5.67
CA ASP A 45 -9.26 11.28 5.34
C ASP A 45 -9.10 12.78 5.58
N CYS A 46 -8.91 13.53 4.51
CA CYS A 46 -8.64 14.97 4.59
C CYS A 46 -9.88 15.78 4.92
N GLU A 47 -11.09 15.27 4.67
CA GLU A 47 -12.35 15.96 4.96
C GLU A 47 -12.68 15.89 6.46
N ASN A 48 -12.45 14.73 7.08
CA ASN A 48 -12.78 14.49 8.49
C ASN A 48 -11.56 14.60 9.42
N ASP A 49 -10.39 14.90 8.89
CA ASP A 49 -9.10 14.98 9.62
C ASP A 49 -8.77 13.69 10.39
N LEU A 50 -9.05 12.53 9.76
CA LEU A 50 -8.80 11.22 10.33
C LEU A 50 -7.61 10.54 9.66
N GLU A 51 -6.90 9.72 10.43
CA GLU A 51 -5.79 8.90 9.95
C GLU A 51 -6.02 7.45 10.37
N TYR A 52 -5.92 6.54 9.39
CA TYR A 52 -5.95 5.09 9.60
C TYR A 52 -4.58 4.52 9.28
N ARG A 53 -4.00 3.76 10.20
CA ARG A 53 -2.67 3.19 10.10
C ARG A 53 -2.76 1.68 9.93
N TYR A 54 -2.03 1.14 8.95
CA TYR A 54 -2.00 -0.27 8.60
C TYR A 54 -0.57 -0.81 8.72
N PRO A 55 -0.15 -1.25 9.92
CA PRO A 55 1.18 -1.82 10.11
C PRO A 55 1.27 -3.20 9.44
N ALA A 56 2.42 -3.49 8.84
CA ALA A 56 2.71 -4.78 8.25
C ALA A 56 4.21 -5.08 8.31
N LYS A 57 4.55 -6.37 8.34
CA LYS A 57 5.94 -6.80 8.17
C LYS A 57 6.33 -6.67 6.70
N LYS A 58 7.47 -6.05 6.42
CA LYS A 58 7.97 -5.93 5.06
C LYS A 58 8.41 -7.29 4.52
N ILE A 59 7.95 -7.63 3.33
CA ILE A 59 8.40 -8.81 2.60
C ILE A 59 9.55 -8.38 1.68
N ILE A 60 10.72 -8.99 1.89
CA ILE A 60 11.91 -8.71 1.07
C ILE A 60 11.88 -9.65 -0.14
N THR A 61 11.57 -9.09 -1.30
CA THR A 61 11.49 -9.84 -2.57
C THR A 61 11.71 -8.91 -3.76
N PRO A 62 12.30 -9.38 -4.86
CA PRO A 62 12.32 -8.65 -6.12
C PRO A 62 10.96 -8.66 -6.86
N ASN A 63 10.02 -9.53 -6.44
CA ASN A 63 8.74 -9.75 -7.09
C ASN A 63 7.70 -8.73 -6.62
N THR A 64 7.89 -7.47 -7.00
CA THR A 64 7.04 -6.33 -6.61
C THR A 64 6.37 -5.63 -7.79
N HIS A 65 6.53 -6.17 -9.02
CA HIS A 65 5.91 -5.58 -10.19
C HIS A 65 4.38 -5.69 -10.13
N GLY A 66 3.72 -4.58 -10.38
CA GLY A 66 2.25 -4.50 -10.37
C GLY A 66 1.60 -4.25 -9.01
N THR A 67 2.36 -4.08 -7.92
CA THR A 67 1.81 -3.86 -6.57
C THR A 67 0.92 -2.64 -6.48
N GLY A 68 1.32 -1.52 -7.08
CA GLY A 68 0.54 -0.28 -7.07
C GLY A 68 -0.79 -0.41 -7.80
N CYS A 69 -0.74 -0.96 -9.02
CA CYS A 69 -1.94 -1.19 -9.85
C CYS A 69 -2.90 -2.17 -9.17
N SER A 70 -2.36 -3.26 -8.60
CA SER A 70 -3.18 -4.28 -7.91
C SER A 70 -3.83 -3.72 -6.66
N LEU A 71 -3.12 -2.88 -5.89
CA LEU A 71 -3.70 -2.22 -4.73
C LEU A 71 -4.85 -1.30 -5.13
N SER A 72 -4.63 -0.42 -6.12
CA SER A 72 -5.65 0.53 -6.57
C SER A 72 -6.90 -0.18 -7.08
N SER A 73 -6.72 -1.23 -7.89
CA SER A 73 -7.82 -2.04 -8.43
C SER A 73 -8.57 -2.78 -7.33
N SER A 74 -7.85 -3.31 -6.33
CA SER A 74 -8.46 -3.99 -5.19
C SER A 74 -9.28 -3.03 -4.32
N VAL A 75 -8.75 -1.84 -4.03
CA VAL A 75 -9.52 -0.81 -3.30
C VAL A 75 -10.79 -0.45 -4.06
N ALA A 76 -10.69 -0.19 -5.37
CA ALA A 76 -11.85 0.13 -6.21
C ALA A 76 -12.88 -1.00 -6.21
N SER A 77 -12.43 -2.26 -6.27
CA SER A 77 -13.31 -3.43 -6.21
C SER A 77 -14.06 -3.51 -4.87
N TYR A 78 -13.37 -3.35 -3.74
CA TYR A 78 -14.03 -3.38 -2.43
C TYR A 78 -14.99 -2.21 -2.23
N LEU A 79 -14.66 -1.01 -2.76
CA LEU A 79 -15.60 0.13 -2.75
C LEU A 79 -16.85 -0.16 -3.59
N ALA A 80 -16.71 -0.83 -4.74
CA ALA A 80 -17.85 -1.25 -5.57
C ALA A 80 -18.74 -2.31 -4.89
N HIS A 81 -18.25 -2.97 -3.84
CA HIS A 81 -19.00 -3.86 -2.96
C HIS A 81 -19.49 -3.17 -1.67
N ASP A 82 -19.61 -1.85 -1.68
CA ASP A 82 -20.13 -1.02 -0.60
C ASP A 82 -19.34 -1.09 0.73
N PHE A 83 -18.06 -1.51 0.71
CA PHE A 83 -17.23 -1.41 1.90
C PHE A 83 -16.83 0.04 2.18
N PRO A 84 -16.85 0.50 3.45
CA PRO A 84 -16.27 1.79 3.82
C PRO A 84 -14.81 1.89 3.40
N LEU A 85 -14.33 3.09 3.05
CA LEU A 85 -12.99 3.30 2.48
C LEU A 85 -11.86 2.72 3.34
N ASN A 86 -11.89 2.93 4.64
CA ASN A 86 -10.87 2.39 5.56
C ASN A 86 -10.84 0.86 5.55
N ILE A 87 -12.00 0.20 5.47
CA ILE A 87 -12.12 -1.26 5.38
C ILE A 87 -11.72 -1.76 3.98
N ALA A 88 -12.10 -1.04 2.93
CA ALA A 88 -11.69 -1.36 1.56
C ALA A 88 -10.16 -1.34 1.41
N VAL A 89 -9.50 -0.32 1.99
CA VAL A 89 -8.04 -0.21 2.01
C VAL A 89 -7.41 -1.34 2.82
N GLU A 90 -7.90 -1.64 4.02
CA GLU A 90 -7.40 -2.75 4.84
C GLU A 90 -7.46 -4.09 4.10
N LYS A 91 -8.62 -4.41 3.50
CA LYS A 91 -8.81 -5.64 2.73
C LYS A 91 -7.89 -5.71 1.51
N ALA A 92 -7.70 -4.59 0.82
CA ALA A 92 -6.82 -4.50 -0.34
C ALA A 92 -5.35 -4.66 0.03
N LEU A 93 -4.91 -4.08 1.15
CA LEU A 93 -3.54 -4.24 1.68
C LEU A 93 -3.28 -5.70 2.11
N ASN A 94 -4.23 -6.34 2.79
CA ASN A 94 -4.14 -7.74 3.17
C ASN A 94 -4.07 -8.67 1.95
N TYR A 95 -4.88 -8.41 0.91
CA TYR A 95 -4.79 -9.13 -0.36
C TYR A 95 -3.42 -8.95 -1.01
N LEU A 96 -2.94 -7.71 -1.10
CA LEU A 96 -1.65 -7.40 -1.71
C LEU A 96 -0.50 -8.09 -0.97
N HIS A 97 -0.51 -8.06 0.37
CA HIS A 97 0.49 -8.69 1.21
C HIS A 97 0.58 -10.20 0.92
N GLY A 98 -0.54 -10.91 0.90
CA GLY A 98 -0.57 -12.34 0.59
C GLY A 98 -0.10 -12.64 -0.85
N ALA A 99 -0.42 -11.78 -1.81
CA ALA A 99 0.03 -11.93 -3.19
C ALA A 99 1.56 -11.74 -3.35
N ILE A 100 2.16 -10.82 -2.58
CA ILE A 100 3.61 -10.59 -2.55
C ILE A 100 4.30 -11.76 -1.83
N GLU A 101 3.79 -12.16 -0.66
CA GLU A 101 4.36 -13.24 0.15
C GLU A 101 4.41 -14.55 -0.63
N THR A 102 3.32 -14.92 -1.29
CA THR A 102 3.25 -16.15 -2.11
C THR A 102 4.19 -16.09 -3.31
N ALA A 103 4.35 -14.92 -3.92
CA ALA A 103 5.27 -14.75 -5.05
C ALA A 103 6.75 -14.67 -4.65
N ALA A 104 7.07 -14.46 -3.37
CA ALA A 104 8.43 -14.18 -2.92
C ALA A 104 9.45 -15.27 -3.29
N GLY A 105 9.02 -16.53 -3.34
CA GLY A 105 9.84 -17.69 -3.71
C GLY A 105 9.92 -17.98 -5.21
N TYR A 106 9.21 -17.22 -6.06
CA TYR A 106 9.19 -17.50 -7.49
C TYR A 106 10.29 -16.75 -8.23
N GLN A 107 10.84 -17.39 -9.26
CA GLN A 107 11.73 -16.76 -10.23
C GLN A 107 11.15 -16.94 -11.62
N ILE A 108 10.56 -15.87 -12.16
CA ILE A 108 9.99 -15.85 -13.50
C ILE A 108 10.76 -14.80 -14.32
N GLY A 109 11.58 -15.28 -15.27
CA GLY A 109 12.43 -14.40 -16.06
C GLY A 109 13.62 -13.84 -15.29
N HIS A 110 14.17 -12.71 -15.77
CA HIS A 110 15.41 -12.09 -15.27
C HIS A 110 15.23 -10.66 -14.74
N GLY A 111 13.99 -10.16 -14.67
CA GLY A 111 13.65 -8.83 -14.19
C GLY A 111 12.93 -8.85 -12.83
N HIS A 112 12.27 -7.74 -12.52
CA HIS A 112 11.36 -7.69 -11.37
C HIS A 112 10.14 -8.58 -11.64
N GLY A 113 9.98 -9.63 -10.83
CA GLY A 113 8.87 -10.56 -10.95
C GLY A 113 7.53 -9.94 -10.51
N ALA A 114 6.45 -10.50 -11.04
CA ALA A 114 5.10 -10.11 -10.68
C ALA A 114 4.66 -10.74 -9.35
N ILE A 115 3.68 -10.12 -8.71
CA ILE A 115 2.99 -10.69 -7.56
C ILE A 115 2.04 -11.82 -7.99
N HIS A 116 1.65 -12.70 -7.07
CA HIS A 116 0.75 -13.84 -7.35
C HIS A 116 -0.72 -13.45 -7.12
N HIS A 117 -1.38 -12.92 -8.15
CA HIS A 117 -2.75 -12.41 -8.04
C HIS A 117 -3.78 -13.47 -7.63
N PHE A 118 -3.57 -14.73 -7.95
CA PHE A 118 -4.52 -15.84 -7.73
C PHE A 118 -4.19 -16.70 -6.50
N TYR A 119 -3.33 -16.21 -5.59
CA TYR A 119 -2.81 -17.00 -4.47
C TYR A 119 -3.89 -17.64 -3.57
N LYS A 120 -5.11 -17.09 -3.55
CA LYS A 120 -6.23 -17.65 -2.77
C LYS A 120 -6.92 -18.82 -3.44
N TRP A 121 -6.73 -19.00 -4.75
CA TRP A 121 -7.46 -19.98 -5.56
C TRP A 121 -6.55 -20.94 -6.32
N TRP A 122 -5.26 -20.86 -6.09
CA TRP A 122 -4.25 -21.60 -6.87
C TRP A 122 -3.42 -22.52 -5.99
#